data_e128a9ac9320f6c1068ec07b81daab63
#
_entry.id   e128a9ac9320f6c1068ec07b81daab63
#
_cell.length_a   1.000
_cell.length_b   1.000
_cell.length_c   1.000
_cell.angle_alpha   90.00
_cell.angle_beta   90.00
_cell.angle_gamma   90.00
#
_symmetry.space_group_name_H-M   'P 1'
#
loop_
_entity.id
_entity.type
_entity.pdbx_description
1 polymer ?
#
loop_
_entity_poly.entity_id
_entity_poly.type
_entity_poly.pdbx_seq_one_letter_code
_entity_poly.pdbx_strand_id
1 'polypeptide(L)'
;MIKNTNYFGIDISKNVFDVTGSDGKHYQFKNDISGFKKMLSLTNESSHCVMESTGVYHLRLAYYLYEKAIAVSVENPLSIKRFIQMRLTKIKTDKSDSQMIYEYAVNTSDELRLWKGQSPTQIACSQIISLTNLYTKQTTALKNKLQTEESMGSPCSQVIRSLKRSLKYLKNEIDKLEDSLLKLVKQDNQDLLTRVESIPGIGRRSSMLLIVLTGGFERFNKASELCSFAGLTPMIRQSGSSIRSRSRISKMGNRRLRKTLFMCSLSAKKYNKACKEIFDRIVAKGKSKKVALIAVCNKLLKQAFALAKSGLKYDRNYRSVLNNLN
;
A
#
# COMPACT_ATOMS: atom_id res chain seq x y z
N MET A 1 -12.89 -17.12 28.33
CA MET A 1 -13.84 -16.05 28.70
C MET A 1 -13.97 -15.12 27.53
N ILE A 2 -15.08 -15.10 26.83
CA ILE A 2 -15.39 -14.14 25.77
C ILE A 2 -15.54 -12.79 26.49
N LYS A 3 -14.53 -11.92 26.41
CA LYS A 3 -14.67 -10.54 26.86
C LYS A 3 -15.82 -9.94 26.06
N ASN A 4 -16.86 -9.47 26.76
CA ASN A 4 -17.96 -8.71 26.14
C ASN A 4 -17.37 -7.44 25.53
N THR A 5 -16.88 -7.55 24.29
CA THR A 5 -16.29 -6.40 23.58
C THR A 5 -17.41 -5.56 23.01
N ASN A 6 -17.40 -4.29 23.34
CA ASN A 6 -18.38 -3.32 22.83
C ASN A 6 -17.91 -2.74 21.50
N TYR A 7 -18.46 -3.21 20.39
CA TYR A 7 -18.06 -2.76 19.05
C TYR A 7 -18.77 -1.45 18.66
N PHE A 8 -18.03 -0.59 17.96
CA PHE A 8 -18.55 0.62 17.29
C PHE A 8 -18.17 0.58 15.81
N GLY A 9 -19.15 0.65 14.92
CA GLY A 9 -18.96 0.82 13.49
C GLY A 9 -18.97 2.29 13.13
N ILE A 10 -17.93 2.77 12.45
CA ILE A 10 -17.73 4.20 12.20
C ILE A 10 -17.51 4.43 10.70
N ASP A 11 -18.44 5.17 10.08
CA ASP A 11 -18.27 5.71 8.72
C ASP A 11 -17.81 7.17 8.79
N ILE A 12 -16.74 7.53 8.05
CA ILE A 12 -16.07 8.82 8.20
C ILE A 12 -16.03 9.58 6.88
N SER A 13 -16.56 10.80 6.92
CA SER A 13 -16.42 11.78 5.86
C SER A 13 -15.48 12.93 6.25
N LYS A 14 -15.31 13.90 5.37
CA LYS A 14 -14.46 15.07 5.61
C LYS A 14 -14.91 15.91 6.82
N ASN A 15 -16.21 16.11 6.98
CA ASN A 15 -16.76 17.06 7.95
C ASN A 15 -17.40 16.40 9.16
N VAL A 16 -17.95 15.20 8.98
CA VAL A 16 -18.68 14.46 9.99
C VAL A 16 -18.30 12.99 9.97
N PHE A 17 -18.61 12.28 11.04
CA PHE A 17 -18.57 10.83 11.08
C PHE A 17 -19.83 10.29 11.79
N ASP A 18 -20.28 9.15 11.27
CA ASP A 18 -21.47 8.44 11.72
C ASP A 18 -21.04 7.20 12.51
N VAL A 19 -21.69 6.96 13.62
CA VAL A 19 -21.33 5.89 14.57
C VAL A 19 -22.55 5.06 14.90
N THR A 20 -22.39 3.74 14.84
CA THR A 20 -23.39 2.79 15.38
C THR A 20 -22.72 1.94 16.44
N GLY A 21 -23.30 1.93 17.64
CA GLY A 21 -22.83 1.14 18.78
C GLY A 21 -23.62 -0.16 18.96
N SER A 22 -23.22 -0.95 19.97
CA SER A 22 -23.90 -2.20 20.35
C SER A 22 -25.33 -2.01 20.87
N ASP A 23 -25.69 -0.78 21.27
CA ASP A 23 -27.03 -0.39 21.66
C ASP A 23 -27.99 -0.18 20.47
N GLY A 24 -27.48 -0.35 19.23
CA GLY A 24 -28.20 -0.12 17.98
C GLY A 24 -28.52 1.35 17.70
N LYS A 25 -28.05 2.27 18.54
CA LYS A 25 -28.26 3.70 18.33
C LYS A 25 -27.26 4.25 17.31
N HIS A 26 -27.74 5.19 16.53
CA HIS A 26 -26.94 5.94 15.58
C HIS A 26 -26.63 7.33 16.13
N TYR A 27 -25.36 7.71 16.02
CA TYR A 27 -24.85 9.01 16.43
C TYR A 27 -24.11 9.67 15.27
N GLN A 28 -24.20 10.98 15.14
CA GLN A 28 -23.40 11.75 14.20
C GLN A 28 -22.61 12.82 14.93
N PHE A 29 -21.32 12.92 14.61
CA PHE A 29 -20.40 13.88 15.21
C PHE A 29 -19.61 14.63 14.14
N LYS A 30 -19.13 15.83 14.48
CA LYS A 30 -18.18 16.57 13.64
C LYS A 30 -16.82 15.87 13.62
N ASN A 31 -16.16 15.83 12.47
CA ASN A 31 -14.82 15.26 12.34
C ASN A 31 -13.75 16.25 12.85
N ASP A 32 -13.87 16.66 14.11
CA ASP A 32 -12.99 17.55 14.85
C ASP A 32 -12.81 17.09 16.31
N ILE A 33 -11.95 17.80 17.06
CA ILE A 33 -11.66 17.47 18.45
C ILE A 33 -12.92 17.44 19.34
N SER A 34 -13.92 18.30 19.08
CA SER A 34 -15.16 18.32 19.86
C SER A 34 -15.97 17.05 19.64
N GLY A 35 -16.09 16.62 18.39
CA GLY A 35 -16.74 15.36 18.03
C GLY A 35 -15.99 14.13 18.57
N PHE A 36 -14.64 14.15 18.55
CA PHE A 36 -13.84 13.06 19.11
C PHE A 36 -14.04 12.89 20.61
N LYS A 37 -14.13 13.99 21.37
CA LYS A 37 -14.45 13.95 22.81
C LYS A 37 -15.83 13.35 23.06
N LYS A 38 -16.84 13.71 22.27
CA LYS A 38 -18.19 13.13 22.36
C LYS A 38 -18.19 11.63 22.03
N MET A 39 -17.43 11.21 21.00
CA MET A 39 -17.26 9.79 20.70
C MET A 39 -16.59 9.05 21.84
N LEU A 40 -15.55 9.63 22.44
CA LEU A 40 -14.82 9.02 23.56
C LEU A 40 -15.75 8.80 24.77
N SER A 41 -16.70 9.69 25.04
CA SER A 41 -17.65 9.53 26.14
C SER A 41 -18.63 8.37 25.96
N LEU A 42 -18.77 7.81 24.76
CA LEU A 42 -19.54 6.59 24.48
C LEU A 42 -18.70 5.31 24.67
N THR A 43 -17.37 5.43 24.80
CA THR A 43 -16.46 4.30 24.86
C THR A 43 -16.02 4.00 26.30
N ASN A 44 -15.59 2.77 26.51
CA ASN A 44 -14.95 2.28 27.73
C ASN A 44 -13.74 1.39 27.37
N GLU A 45 -13.05 0.83 28.36
CA GLU A 45 -11.87 -0.03 28.18
C GLU A 45 -12.13 -1.29 27.34
N SER A 46 -13.38 -1.78 27.29
CA SER A 46 -13.77 -2.93 26.47
C SER A 46 -14.24 -2.56 25.07
N SER A 47 -14.19 -1.29 24.70
CA SER A 47 -14.67 -0.79 23.41
C SER A 47 -13.67 -1.06 22.29
N HIS A 48 -14.19 -1.43 21.11
CA HIS A 48 -13.41 -1.61 19.90
C HIS A 48 -14.06 -0.84 18.73
N CYS A 49 -13.40 0.21 18.29
CA CYS A 49 -13.86 1.07 17.21
C CYS A 49 -13.36 0.54 15.85
N VAL A 50 -14.27 0.23 14.94
CA VAL A 50 -13.95 -0.26 13.60
C VAL A 50 -14.37 0.78 12.57
N MET A 51 -13.45 1.16 11.68
CA MET A 51 -13.69 2.19 10.68
C MET A 51 -13.14 1.80 9.31
N GLU A 52 -13.73 2.37 8.26
CA GLU A 52 -13.25 2.18 6.89
C GLU A 52 -12.11 3.14 6.56
N SER A 53 -11.07 2.66 5.88
CA SER A 53 -9.94 3.48 5.43
C SER A 53 -10.27 4.32 4.19
N THR A 54 -11.30 5.17 4.27
CA THR A 54 -11.69 6.07 3.18
C THR A 54 -10.81 7.32 3.16
N GLY A 55 -9.88 7.39 2.22
CA GLY A 55 -8.94 8.51 2.11
C GLY A 55 -8.07 8.67 3.35
N VAL A 56 -7.95 9.91 3.85
CA VAL A 56 -7.14 10.26 5.03
C VAL A 56 -7.99 10.72 6.23
N TYR A 57 -9.31 10.81 6.05
CA TYR A 57 -10.19 11.45 7.03
C TYR A 57 -10.32 10.67 8.33
N HIS A 58 -10.17 9.35 8.30
CA HIS A 58 -10.19 8.46 9.45
C HIS A 58 -8.96 8.63 10.37
N LEU A 59 -7.83 9.10 9.84
CA LEU A 59 -6.57 9.12 10.60
C LEU A 59 -6.65 9.95 11.88
N ARG A 60 -7.31 11.13 11.84
CA ARG A 60 -7.38 12.01 13.01
C ARG A 60 -8.13 11.34 14.18
N LEU A 61 -9.28 10.72 13.90
CA LEU A 61 -10.06 10.00 14.91
C LEU A 61 -9.31 8.74 15.37
N ALA A 62 -8.71 7.98 14.44
CA ALA A 62 -7.96 6.78 14.76
C ALA A 62 -6.79 7.06 15.71
N TYR A 63 -6.00 8.13 15.45
CA TYR A 63 -4.94 8.56 16.35
C TYR A 63 -5.49 9.01 17.71
N TYR A 64 -6.54 9.81 17.72
CA TYR A 64 -7.14 10.30 18.95
C TYR A 64 -7.61 9.17 19.85
N LEU A 65 -8.32 8.18 19.32
CA LEU A 65 -8.78 7.00 20.05
C LEU A 65 -7.60 6.11 20.50
N TYR A 66 -6.61 5.92 19.62
CA TYR A 66 -5.41 5.15 19.93
C TYR A 66 -4.62 5.74 21.11
N GLU A 67 -4.44 7.08 21.13
CA GLU A 67 -3.79 7.80 22.24
C GLU A 67 -4.58 7.69 23.57
N LYS A 68 -5.88 7.42 23.49
CA LYS A 68 -6.76 7.17 24.63
C LYS A 68 -6.87 5.68 25.00
N ALA A 69 -5.97 4.84 24.46
CA ALA A 69 -5.93 3.39 24.67
C ALA A 69 -7.22 2.65 24.29
N ILE A 70 -8.07 3.23 23.41
CA ILE A 70 -9.22 2.54 22.84
C ILE A 70 -8.75 1.67 21.68
N ALA A 71 -9.22 0.43 21.64
CA ALA A 71 -8.94 -0.48 20.54
C ALA A 71 -9.56 0.06 19.23
N VAL A 72 -8.74 0.15 18.19
CA VAL A 72 -9.14 0.63 16.86
C VAL A 72 -8.76 -0.40 15.81
N SER A 73 -9.64 -0.65 14.86
CA SER A 73 -9.34 -1.35 13.60
C SER A 73 -9.70 -0.47 12.42
N VAL A 74 -8.79 -0.39 11.45
CA VAL A 74 -8.99 0.36 10.21
C VAL A 74 -9.02 -0.63 9.06
N GLU A 75 -10.21 -0.85 8.53
CA GLU A 75 -10.49 -1.91 7.57
C GLU A 75 -10.40 -1.45 6.12
N ASN A 76 -10.14 -2.41 5.24
CA ASN A 76 -10.08 -2.14 3.80
C ASN A 76 -11.50 -1.90 3.25
N PRO A 77 -11.75 -0.79 2.53
CA PRO A 77 -13.03 -0.49 1.89
C PRO A 77 -13.60 -1.65 1.06
N LEU A 78 -12.74 -2.42 0.42
CA LEU A 78 -13.16 -3.57 -0.37
C LEU A 78 -13.74 -4.70 0.48
N SER A 79 -13.21 -4.92 1.69
CA SER A 79 -13.71 -5.94 2.62
C SER A 79 -15.11 -5.58 3.11
N ILE A 80 -15.30 -4.34 3.57
CA ILE A 80 -16.60 -3.83 4.00
C ILE A 80 -17.60 -3.84 2.85
N LYS A 81 -17.21 -3.35 1.67
CA LYS A 81 -18.08 -3.39 0.48
C LYS A 81 -18.54 -4.81 0.12
N ARG A 82 -17.66 -5.80 0.20
CA ARG A 82 -18.04 -7.21 -0.08
C ARG A 82 -18.96 -7.77 0.98
N PHE A 83 -18.76 -7.40 2.24
CA PHE A 83 -19.66 -7.79 3.32
C PHE A 83 -21.06 -7.21 3.11
N ILE A 84 -21.19 -5.93 2.76
CA ILE A 84 -22.45 -5.27 2.42
C ILE A 84 -23.13 -5.97 1.22
N GLN A 85 -22.36 -6.30 0.18
CA GLN A 85 -22.88 -7.03 -0.99
C GLN A 85 -23.40 -8.43 -0.63
N MET A 86 -22.73 -9.15 0.28
CA MET A 86 -23.18 -10.45 0.77
C MET A 86 -24.50 -10.35 1.53
N ARG A 87 -24.74 -9.24 2.24
CA ARG A 87 -26.00 -8.97 2.97
C ARG A 87 -27.16 -8.55 2.06
N LEU A 88 -26.94 -8.38 0.74
CA LEU A 88 -27.95 -7.97 -0.25
C LEU A 88 -28.69 -6.66 0.11
N THR A 89 -28.04 -5.80 0.87
CA THR A 89 -28.62 -4.52 1.33
C THR A 89 -28.83 -3.58 0.13
N LYS A 90 -30.05 -3.06 -0.03
CA LYS A 90 -30.42 -2.14 -1.13
C LYS A 90 -30.37 -0.66 -0.73
N ILE A 91 -30.36 -0.39 0.57
CA ILE A 91 -30.37 0.99 1.10
C ILE A 91 -28.94 1.42 1.34
N LYS A 92 -28.59 2.61 0.86
CA LYS A 92 -27.31 3.25 1.10
C LYS A 92 -27.53 4.65 1.65
N THR A 93 -27.23 4.82 2.94
CA THR A 93 -27.19 6.08 3.67
C THR A 93 -26.03 6.04 4.67
N ASP A 94 -25.53 7.17 5.12
CA ASP A 94 -24.41 7.22 6.09
C ASP A 94 -24.76 6.45 7.38
N LYS A 95 -26.02 6.51 7.82
CA LYS A 95 -26.54 5.68 8.92
C LYS A 95 -26.45 4.19 8.61
N SER A 96 -26.86 3.75 7.41
CA SER A 96 -26.78 2.34 7.03
C SER A 96 -25.32 1.88 6.87
N ASP A 97 -24.44 2.77 6.42
CA ASP A 97 -23.04 2.43 6.21
C ASP A 97 -22.31 2.23 7.55
N SER A 98 -22.53 3.09 8.58
CA SER A 98 -22.00 2.88 9.93
C SER A 98 -22.55 1.60 10.59
N GLN A 99 -23.85 1.28 10.37
CA GLN A 99 -24.45 0.03 10.85
C GLN A 99 -23.81 -1.19 10.18
N MET A 100 -23.57 -1.15 8.88
CA MET A 100 -22.92 -2.25 8.17
C MET A 100 -21.45 -2.45 8.64
N ILE A 101 -20.75 -1.37 8.97
CA ILE A 101 -19.43 -1.47 9.57
C ILE A 101 -19.49 -2.11 10.97
N TYR A 102 -20.50 -1.76 11.77
CA TYR A 102 -20.73 -2.40 13.07
C TYR A 102 -21.03 -3.91 12.91
N GLU A 103 -21.95 -4.28 12.01
CA GLU A 103 -22.24 -5.69 11.74
C GLU A 103 -21.02 -6.45 11.21
N TYR A 104 -20.20 -5.81 10.36
CA TYR A 104 -18.92 -6.36 9.93
C TYR A 104 -18.01 -6.63 11.12
N ALA A 105 -17.85 -5.66 12.03
CA ALA A 105 -17.01 -5.80 13.21
C ALA A 105 -17.42 -6.97 14.09
N VAL A 106 -18.71 -7.14 14.34
CA VAL A 106 -19.25 -8.25 15.16
C VAL A 106 -19.04 -9.60 14.49
N ASN A 107 -19.33 -9.69 13.16
CA ASN A 107 -19.25 -10.96 12.43
C ASN A 107 -17.81 -11.40 12.11
N THR A 108 -16.83 -10.49 12.14
CA THR A 108 -15.42 -10.77 11.83
C THR A 108 -14.49 -10.47 13.00
N SER A 109 -15.01 -10.53 14.22
CA SER A 109 -14.28 -10.16 15.44
C SER A 109 -12.92 -10.81 15.58
N ASP A 110 -12.81 -12.08 15.23
CA ASP A 110 -11.57 -12.88 15.32
C ASP A 110 -10.54 -12.52 14.21
N GLU A 111 -10.99 -11.85 13.15
CA GLU A 111 -10.15 -11.46 12.02
C GLU A 111 -9.69 -10.00 12.12
N LEU A 112 -10.29 -9.20 13.01
CA LEU A 112 -9.97 -7.79 13.17
C LEU A 112 -8.53 -7.60 13.64
N ARG A 113 -7.80 -6.74 12.95
CA ARG A 113 -6.43 -6.38 13.32
C ARG A 113 -6.39 -5.03 13.99
N LEU A 114 -5.84 -5.00 15.20
CA LEU A 114 -5.63 -3.74 15.89
C LEU A 114 -4.73 -2.81 15.06
N TRP A 115 -5.23 -1.62 14.84
CA TRP A 115 -4.51 -0.56 14.17
C TRP A 115 -3.39 -0.04 15.07
N LYS A 116 -2.18 -0.04 14.56
CA LYS A 116 -1.03 0.56 15.23
C LYS A 116 -0.78 1.91 14.58
N GLY A 117 -0.75 2.96 15.37
CA GLY A 117 -0.38 4.29 14.90
C GLY A 117 0.93 4.26 14.11
N GLN A 118 1.04 5.13 13.11
CA GLN A 118 2.31 5.34 12.42
C GLN A 118 3.15 6.35 13.20
N SER A 119 4.46 6.16 13.24
CA SER A 119 5.35 7.16 13.82
C SER A 119 5.31 8.47 13.00
N PRO A 120 5.63 9.62 13.60
CA PRO A 120 5.75 10.88 12.86
C PRO A 120 6.68 10.76 11.65
N THR A 121 7.78 10.03 11.77
CA THR A 121 8.71 9.74 10.66
C THR A 121 8.04 8.96 9.54
N GLN A 122 7.25 7.93 9.86
CA GLN A 122 6.51 7.14 8.85
C GLN A 122 5.46 7.99 8.12
N ILE A 123 4.78 8.88 8.84
CA ILE A 123 3.81 9.81 8.25
C ILE A 123 4.53 10.77 7.30
N ALA A 124 5.63 11.41 7.75
CA ALA A 124 6.43 12.31 6.94
C ALA A 124 6.95 11.62 5.66
N CYS A 125 7.50 10.42 5.78
CA CYS A 125 7.92 9.61 4.62
C CYS A 125 6.78 9.37 3.63
N SER A 126 5.58 9.03 4.12
CA SER A 126 4.40 8.79 3.28
C SER A 126 3.94 10.05 2.54
N GLN A 127 3.98 11.21 3.21
CA GLN A 127 3.64 12.51 2.63
C GLN A 127 4.66 12.93 1.56
N ILE A 128 5.97 12.82 1.83
CA ILE A 128 7.04 13.10 0.87
C ILE A 128 6.89 12.22 -0.37
N ILE A 129 6.66 10.93 -0.16
CA ILE A 129 6.42 9.98 -1.25
C ILE A 129 5.19 10.37 -2.08
N SER A 130 4.10 10.81 -1.45
CA SER A 130 2.88 11.26 -2.15
C SER A 130 3.15 12.48 -3.00
N LEU A 131 3.83 13.49 -2.45
CA LEU A 131 4.18 14.74 -3.14
C LEU A 131 5.16 14.48 -4.31
N THR A 132 6.22 13.70 -4.08
CA THR A 132 7.17 13.30 -5.14
C THR A 132 6.46 12.61 -6.31
N ASN A 133 5.43 11.78 -6.01
CA ASN A 133 4.64 11.14 -7.06
C ASN A 133 3.77 12.14 -7.84
N LEU A 134 3.21 13.15 -7.18
CA LEU A 134 2.46 14.23 -7.84
C LEU A 134 3.37 14.99 -8.80
N TYR A 135 4.54 15.43 -8.33
CA TYR A 135 5.53 16.17 -9.13
C TYR A 135 6.06 15.33 -10.31
N THR A 136 6.27 14.02 -10.12
CA THR A 136 6.63 13.10 -11.20
C THR A 136 5.55 13.02 -12.29
N LYS A 137 4.25 13.01 -11.92
CA LYS A 137 3.15 13.03 -12.88
C LYS A 137 3.09 14.36 -13.63
N GLN A 138 3.24 15.48 -12.93
CA GLN A 138 3.28 16.81 -13.54
C GLN A 138 4.47 16.94 -14.51
N THR A 139 5.65 16.48 -14.11
CA THR A 139 6.84 16.43 -14.99
C THR A 139 6.57 15.64 -16.26
N THR A 140 5.87 14.50 -16.17
CA THR A 140 5.52 13.70 -17.36
C THR A 140 4.54 14.46 -18.26
N ALA A 141 3.52 15.10 -17.70
CA ALA A 141 2.55 15.89 -18.45
C ALA A 141 3.22 17.07 -19.17
N LEU A 142 4.10 17.81 -18.46
CA LEU A 142 4.85 18.94 -19.06
C LEU A 142 5.84 18.49 -20.13
N LYS A 143 6.50 17.34 -19.96
CA LYS A 143 7.36 16.78 -21.02
C LYS A 143 6.58 16.43 -22.29
N ASN A 144 5.41 15.80 -22.15
CA ASN A 144 4.56 15.49 -23.29
C ASN A 144 4.08 16.77 -23.97
N LYS A 145 3.67 17.79 -23.19
CA LYS A 145 3.26 19.08 -23.76
C LYS A 145 4.43 19.77 -24.48
N LEU A 146 5.63 19.78 -23.88
CA LEU A 146 6.82 20.33 -24.51
C LEU A 146 7.12 19.66 -25.85
N GLN A 147 7.08 18.31 -25.88
CA GLN A 147 7.29 17.56 -27.12
C GLN A 147 6.23 17.91 -28.20
N THR A 148 4.97 18.06 -27.80
CA THR A 148 3.89 18.49 -28.71
C THR A 148 4.18 19.87 -29.27
N GLU A 149 4.55 20.85 -28.43
CA GLU A 149 4.86 22.22 -28.87
C GLU A 149 6.09 22.26 -29.78
N GLU A 150 7.16 21.53 -29.44
CA GLU A 150 8.37 21.45 -30.25
C GLU A 150 8.11 20.75 -31.63
N SER A 151 7.05 19.94 -31.73
CA SER A 151 6.63 19.28 -32.99
C SER A 151 5.74 20.17 -33.87
N MET A 152 5.30 21.33 -33.40
CA MET A 152 4.55 22.29 -34.21
C MET A 152 5.48 23.05 -35.18
N GLY A 153 5.00 23.34 -36.36
CA GLY A 153 5.79 24.03 -37.41
C GLY A 153 6.29 25.41 -37.01
N SER A 154 5.63 26.08 -36.03
CA SER A 154 6.01 27.40 -35.51
C SER A 154 5.77 27.47 -34.00
N PRO A 155 6.66 26.86 -33.17
CA PRO A 155 6.49 26.82 -31.74
C PRO A 155 6.68 28.22 -31.09
N CYS A 156 5.77 28.61 -30.18
CA CYS A 156 5.88 29.85 -29.42
C CYS A 156 7.04 29.79 -28.43
N SER A 157 8.05 30.61 -28.60
CA SER A 157 9.27 30.62 -27.77
C SER A 157 8.98 30.94 -26.29
N GLN A 158 7.93 31.72 -25.98
CA GLN A 158 7.52 32.03 -24.62
C GLN A 158 6.95 30.78 -23.92
N VAL A 159 6.13 29.98 -24.63
CA VAL A 159 5.56 28.73 -24.12
C VAL A 159 6.67 27.70 -23.83
N ILE A 160 7.58 27.50 -24.79
CA ILE A 160 8.73 26.60 -24.65
C ILE A 160 9.59 26.98 -23.44
N ARG A 161 9.94 28.27 -23.27
CA ARG A 161 10.73 28.75 -22.13
C ARG A 161 10.01 28.52 -20.79
N SER A 162 8.71 28.77 -20.73
CA SER A 162 7.89 28.54 -19.54
C SER A 162 7.86 27.05 -19.14
N LEU A 163 7.63 26.15 -20.12
CA LEU A 163 7.63 24.70 -19.89
C LEU A 163 9.01 24.19 -19.40
N LYS A 164 10.11 24.63 -20.04
CA LYS A 164 11.47 24.25 -19.63
C LYS A 164 11.81 24.72 -18.21
N ARG A 165 11.39 25.95 -17.83
CA ARG A 165 11.56 26.48 -16.47
C ARG A 165 10.78 25.67 -15.44
N SER A 166 9.52 25.35 -15.71
CA SER A 166 8.69 24.52 -14.83
C SER A 166 9.24 23.11 -14.67
N LEU A 167 9.76 22.49 -15.73
CA LEU A 167 10.42 21.20 -15.68
C LEU A 167 11.68 21.22 -14.82
N LYS A 168 12.50 22.26 -14.93
CA LYS A 168 13.70 22.45 -14.10
C LYS A 168 13.33 22.62 -12.63
N TYR A 169 12.32 23.43 -12.33
CA TYR A 169 11.82 23.63 -10.96
C TYR A 169 11.34 22.31 -10.35
N LEU A 170 10.45 21.59 -11.03
CA LEU A 170 9.91 20.31 -10.53
C LEU A 170 11.01 19.26 -10.33
N LYS A 171 12.02 19.23 -11.19
CA LYS A 171 13.15 18.33 -11.02
C LYS A 171 13.91 18.63 -9.72
N ASN A 172 14.24 19.90 -9.48
CA ASN A 172 14.95 20.30 -8.26
C ASN A 172 14.14 20.00 -7.00
N GLU A 173 12.83 20.20 -7.03
CA GLU A 173 11.97 19.88 -5.88
C GLU A 173 11.89 18.36 -5.63
N ILE A 174 11.83 17.56 -6.69
CA ILE A 174 11.88 16.09 -6.57
C ILE A 174 13.19 15.66 -5.93
N ASP A 175 14.33 16.20 -6.36
CA ASP A 175 15.66 15.85 -5.84
C ASP A 175 15.76 16.20 -4.33
N LYS A 176 15.31 17.40 -3.93
CA LYS A 176 15.26 17.81 -2.50
C LYS A 176 14.37 16.88 -1.65
N LEU A 177 13.20 16.51 -2.17
CA LEU A 177 12.29 15.62 -1.48
C LEU A 177 12.87 14.20 -1.33
N GLU A 178 13.60 13.71 -2.34
CA GLU A 178 14.28 12.41 -2.28
C GLU A 178 15.42 12.42 -1.26
N ASP A 179 16.19 13.51 -1.17
CA ASP A 179 17.24 13.68 -0.15
C ASP A 179 16.63 13.71 1.26
N SER A 180 15.52 14.43 1.44
CA SER A 180 14.81 14.46 2.71
C SER A 180 14.27 13.10 3.10
N LEU A 181 13.67 12.37 2.14
CA LEU A 181 13.22 11.00 2.35
C LEU A 181 14.36 10.06 2.75
N LEU A 182 15.52 10.20 2.08
CA LEU A 182 16.71 9.40 2.39
C LEU A 182 17.18 9.64 3.83
N LYS A 183 17.22 10.89 4.28
CA LYS A 183 17.59 11.24 5.67
C LYS A 183 16.66 10.57 6.68
N LEU A 184 15.34 10.68 6.49
CA LEU A 184 14.33 10.07 7.36
C LEU A 184 14.41 8.53 7.37
N VAL A 185 14.55 7.91 6.19
CA VAL A 185 14.67 6.44 6.10
C VAL A 185 15.96 5.95 6.74
N LYS A 186 17.07 6.69 6.62
CA LYS A 186 18.32 6.34 7.28
C LYS A 186 18.24 6.44 8.80
N GLN A 187 17.52 7.43 9.32
CA GLN A 187 17.37 7.61 10.76
C GLN A 187 16.81 6.37 11.45
N ASP A 188 15.77 5.76 10.88
CA ASP A 188 15.06 4.65 11.52
C ASP A 188 15.43 3.27 10.92
N ASN A 189 15.96 3.22 9.66
CA ASN A 189 16.07 1.98 8.89
C ASN A 189 17.39 1.89 8.09
N GLN A 190 18.51 2.42 8.60
CA GLN A 190 19.78 2.45 7.89
C GLN A 190 20.25 1.05 7.44
N ASP A 191 20.23 0.08 8.36
CA ASP A 191 20.68 -1.29 8.07
C ASP A 191 19.75 -2.00 7.09
N LEU A 192 18.44 -1.82 7.25
CA LEU A 192 17.44 -2.36 6.35
C LEU A 192 17.60 -1.77 4.93
N LEU A 193 17.84 -0.47 4.83
CA LEU A 193 18.10 0.20 3.55
C LEU A 193 19.32 -0.44 2.86
N THR A 194 20.43 -0.61 3.58
CA THR A 194 21.66 -1.22 3.06
C THR A 194 21.42 -2.66 2.59
N ARG A 195 20.65 -3.44 3.35
CA ARG A 195 20.33 -4.83 2.99
C ARG A 195 19.46 -4.90 1.73
N VAL A 196 18.43 -4.06 1.62
CA VAL A 196 17.55 -4.05 0.45
C VAL A 196 18.27 -3.52 -0.79
N GLU A 197 19.15 -2.52 -0.64
CA GLU A 197 20.00 -2.01 -1.74
C GLU A 197 21.01 -3.04 -2.25
N SER A 198 21.41 -4.00 -1.42
CA SER A 198 22.35 -5.06 -1.84
C SER A 198 21.76 -6.02 -2.88
N ILE A 199 20.43 -6.01 -3.08
CA ILE A 199 19.76 -6.87 -4.07
C ILE A 199 19.98 -6.33 -5.49
N PRO A 200 20.67 -7.06 -6.38
CA PRO A 200 20.89 -6.60 -7.75
C PRO A 200 19.55 -6.36 -8.48
N GLY A 201 19.37 -5.13 -8.94
CA GLY A 201 18.13 -4.66 -9.58
C GLY A 201 17.27 -3.76 -8.70
N ILE A 202 17.55 -3.65 -7.41
CA ILE A 202 16.87 -2.71 -6.51
C ILE A 202 17.84 -1.58 -6.16
N GLY A 203 17.62 -0.41 -6.73
CA GLY A 203 18.41 0.79 -6.43
C GLY A 203 17.84 1.58 -5.24
N ARG A 204 18.60 2.57 -4.74
CA ARG A 204 18.29 3.39 -3.55
C ARG A 204 16.85 3.90 -3.50
N ARG A 205 16.39 4.56 -4.57
CA ARG A 205 15.01 5.08 -4.64
C ARG A 205 13.96 3.98 -4.47
N SER A 206 14.19 2.82 -5.07
CA SER A 206 13.28 1.68 -4.97
C SER A 206 13.31 1.05 -3.58
N SER A 207 14.48 0.99 -2.94
CA SER A 207 14.65 0.49 -1.57
C SER A 207 13.89 1.37 -0.57
N MET A 208 14.05 2.70 -0.64
CA MET A 208 13.29 3.64 0.21
C MET A 208 11.78 3.44 0.03
N LEU A 209 11.30 3.34 -1.22
CA LEU A 209 9.89 3.09 -1.50
C LEU A 209 9.39 1.76 -0.93
N LEU A 210 10.17 0.70 -1.07
CA LEU A 210 9.85 -0.61 -0.49
C LEU A 210 9.71 -0.51 1.03
N ILE A 211 10.69 0.08 1.71
CA ILE A 211 10.70 0.22 3.17
C ILE A 211 9.48 1.02 3.64
N VAL A 212 9.24 2.20 3.08
CA VAL A 212 8.13 3.06 3.52
C VAL A 212 6.77 2.43 3.21
N LEU A 213 6.56 1.89 2.00
CA LEU A 213 5.26 1.33 1.61
C LEU A 213 4.93 0.03 2.36
N THR A 214 5.93 -0.68 2.87
CA THR A 214 5.74 -1.91 3.64
C THR A 214 5.82 -1.69 5.16
N GLY A 215 6.13 -0.48 5.63
CA GLY A 215 6.38 -0.20 7.04
C GLY A 215 7.56 -1.02 7.57
N GLY A 216 8.71 -0.98 6.90
CA GLY A 216 9.88 -1.77 7.28
C GLY A 216 9.71 -3.29 7.14
N PHE A 217 8.68 -3.75 6.43
CA PHE A 217 8.25 -5.16 6.32
C PHE A 217 7.69 -5.76 7.62
N GLU A 218 7.53 -4.98 8.68
CA GLU A 218 7.14 -5.48 10.00
C GLU A 218 5.72 -6.05 10.04
N ARG A 219 4.79 -5.41 9.33
CA ARG A 219 3.37 -5.80 9.31
C ARG A 219 3.06 -7.10 8.54
N PHE A 220 4.08 -7.76 7.97
CA PHE A 220 3.92 -9.00 7.24
C PHE A 220 4.66 -10.14 7.94
N ASN A 221 3.95 -11.24 8.21
CA ASN A 221 4.52 -12.44 8.79
C ASN A 221 5.07 -13.40 7.71
N LYS A 222 4.43 -13.40 6.53
CA LYS A 222 4.78 -14.29 5.41
C LYS A 222 5.00 -13.49 4.13
N ALA A 223 5.94 -13.94 3.30
CA ALA A 223 6.20 -13.34 1.99
C ALA A 223 4.97 -13.40 1.05
N SER A 224 4.07 -14.37 1.23
CA SER A 224 2.82 -14.48 0.49
C SER A 224 1.87 -13.31 0.76
N GLU A 225 1.76 -12.85 2.01
CA GLU A 225 0.96 -11.68 2.39
C GLU A 225 1.47 -10.42 1.71
N LEU A 226 2.80 -10.24 1.69
CA LEU A 226 3.44 -9.13 1.01
C LEU A 226 3.22 -9.18 -0.52
N CYS A 227 3.29 -10.35 -1.14
CA CYS A 227 2.99 -10.53 -2.56
C CYS A 227 1.52 -10.23 -2.87
N SER A 228 0.61 -10.59 -1.98
CA SER A 228 -0.81 -10.25 -2.07
C SER A 228 -1.04 -8.75 -1.93
N PHE A 229 -0.39 -8.12 -0.94
CA PHE A 229 -0.41 -6.66 -0.77
C PHE A 229 0.11 -5.91 -2.01
N ALA A 230 1.11 -6.43 -2.70
CA ALA A 230 1.60 -5.87 -3.96
C ALA A 230 0.67 -6.18 -5.15
N GLY A 231 -0.30 -7.09 -4.99
CA GLY A 231 -1.19 -7.56 -6.06
C GLY A 231 -0.46 -8.37 -7.14
N LEU A 232 0.61 -9.07 -6.75
CA LEU A 232 1.42 -9.93 -7.62
C LEU A 232 1.01 -11.41 -7.56
N THR A 233 0.06 -11.76 -6.70
CA THR A 233 -0.44 -13.12 -6.56
C THR A 233 -1.25 -13.52 -7.80
N PRO A 234 -0.98 -14.69 -8.40
CA PRO A 234 -1.78 -15.21 -9.50
C PRO A 234 -3.22 -15.47 -9.07
N MET A 235 -4.18 -15.10 -9.88
CA MET A 235 -5.57 -15.54 -9.76
C MET A 235 -5.81 -16.65 -10.78
N ILE A 236 -6.28 -17.79 -10.28
CA ILE A 236 -6.72 -18.92 -11.09
C ILE A 236 -8.24 -18.93 -11.02
N ARG A 237 -8.89 -18.96 -12.17
CA ARG A 237 -10.34 -19.14 -12.29
C ARG A 237 -10.55 -20.41 -13.09
N GLN A 238 -11.02 -21.43 -12.41
CA GLN A 238 -11.42 -22.71 -12.99
C GLN A 238 -12.80 -23.05 -12.44
N SER A 239 -13.72 -23.40 -13.32
CA SER A 239 -15.05 -23.88 -12.93
C SER A 239 -15.44 -24.99 -13.90
N GLY A 240 -15.56 -26.19 -13.35
CA GLY A 240 -15.89 -27.39 -14.13
C GLY A 240 -14.95 -27.66 -15.32
N SER A 241 -15.49 -28.25 -16.35
CA SER A 241 -14.77 -28.56 -17.62
C SER A 241 -14.73 -27.37 -18.60
N SER A 242 -15.64 -26.38 -18.45
CA SER A 242 -15.88 -25.34 -19.45
C SER A 242 -15.11 -24.04 -19.25
N ILE A 243 -14.66 -23.72 -18.03
CA ILE A 243 -13.99 -22.44 -17.75
C ILE A 243 -12.53 -22.68 -17.35
N ARG A 244 -11.61 -22.48 -18.32
CA ARG A 244 -10.16 -22.39 -18.08
C ARG A 244 -9.66 -21.00 -18.47
N SER A 245 -9.73 -20.03 -17.56
CA SER A 245 -9.18 -18.70 -17.85
C SER A 245 -7.65 -18.69 -17.73
N ARG A 246 -6.98 -17.89 -18.60
CA ARG A 246 -5.54 -17.67 -18.46
C ARG A 246 -5.24 -17.02 -17.11
N SER A 247 -4.30 -17.58 -16.35
CA SER A 247 -3.86 -17.05 -15.07
C SER A 247 -3.36 -15.61 -15.24
N ARG A 248 -3.86 -14.71 -14.39
CA ARG A 248 -3.47 -13.29 -14.32
C ARG A 248 -3.16 -12.91 -12.90
N ILE A 249 -2.33 -11.87 -12.69
CA ILE A 249 -2.13 -11.31 -11.34
C ILE A 249 -3.40 -10.59 -10.87
N SER A 250 -3.64 -10.60 -9.56
CA SER A 250 -4.86 -10.03 -8.97
C SER A 250 -5.01 -8.53 -9.26
N LYS A 251 -3.88 -7.81 -9.36
CA LYS A 251 -3.81 -6.33 -9.42
C LYS A 251 -4.49 -5.63 -8.25
N MET A 252 -5.19 -6.35 -7.38
CA MET A 252 -5.72 -5.83 -6.11
C MET A 252 -4.54 -5.66 -5.16
N GLY A 253 -4.35 -4.43 -4.67
CA GLY A 253 -3.22 -4.10 -3.80
C GLY A 253 -2.43 -2.89 -4.28
N ASN A 254 -1.26 -2.66 -3.70
CA ASN A 254 -0.49 -1.45 -3.88
C ASN A 254 0.08 -1.31 -5.31
N ARG A 255 -0.59 -0.48 -6.13
CA ARG A 255 -0.20 -0.22 -7.54
C ARG A 255 1.20 0.37 -7.64
N ARG A 256 1.60 1.22 -6.68
CA ARG A 256 2.89 1.90 -6.71
C ARG A 256 4.03 0.91 -6.46
N LEU A 257 3.89 0.07 -5.44
CA LEU A 257 4.84 -1.00 -5.14
C LEU A 257 5.03 -1.90 -6.36
N ARG A 258 3.94 -2.33 -6.99
CA ARG A 258 3.97 -3.16 -8.21
C ARG A 258 4.68 -2.47 -9.39
N LYS A 259 4.43 -1.15 -9.62
CA LYS A 259 5.11 -0.38 -10.68
C LYS A 259 6.62 -0.28 -10.41
N THR A 260 7.02 -0.01 -9.18
CA THR A 260 8.43 0.06 -8.78
C THR A 260 9.13 -1.27 -9.01
N LEU A 261 8.54 -2.38 -8.55
CA LEU A 261 9.09 -3.72 -8.75
C LEU A 261 9.21 -4.10 -10.22
N PHE A 262 8.26 -3.68 -11.06
CA PHE A 262 8.32 -3.92 -12.49
C PHE A 262 9.53 -3.20 -13.13
N MET A 263 9.82 -1.97 -12.74
CA MET A 263 11.02 -1.27 -13.20
C MET A 263 12.30 -1.94 -12.69
N CYS A 264 12.33 -2.36 -11.43
CA CYS A 264 13.43 -3.13 -10.85
C CYS A 264 13.67 -4.47 -11.61
N SER A 265 12.59 -5.14 -12.05
CA SER A 265 12.69 -6.42 -12.75
C SER A 265 13.42 -6.34 -14.09
N LEU A 266 13.40 -5.18 -14.75
CA LEU A 266 14.13 -4.95 -16.01
C LEU A 266 15.65 -4.99 -15.82
N SER A 267 16.14 -4.51 -14.68
CA SER A 267 17.54 -4.60 -14.30
C SER A 267 17.87 -5.97 -13.69
N ALA A 268 17.03 -6.46 -12.78
CA ALA A 268 17.26 -7.71 -12.06
C ALA A 268 17.35 -8.94 -12.98
N LYS A 269 16.59 -8.99 -14.08
CA LYS A 269 16.72 -10.09 -15.07
C LYS A 269 18.10 -10.19 -15.72
N LYS A 270 18.93 -9.13 -15.61
CA LYS A 270 20.30 -9.12 -16.15
C LYS A 270 21.33 -9.41 -15.06
N TYR A 271 21.18 -8.80 -13.88
CA TYR A 271 22.22 -8.73 -12.86
C TYR A 271 21.97 -9.62 -11.64
N ASN A 272 20.74 -10.10 -11.42
CA ASN A 272 20.37 -10.98 -10.32
C ASN A 272 20.23 -12.42 -10.85
N LYS A 273 21.15 -13.30 -10.46
CA LYS A 273 21.23 -14.68 -10.95
C LYS A 273 19.90 -15.42 -10.84
N ALA A 274 19.29 -15.46 -9.65
CA ALA A 274 18.02 -16.15 -9.42
C ALA A 274 16.85 -15.54 -10.22
N CYS A 275 16.87 -14.23 -10.46
CA CYS A 275 15.88 -13.56 -11.29
C CYS A 275 16.06 -13.87 -12.78
N LYS A 276 17.32 -13.94 -13.26
CA LYS A 276 17.65 -14.34 -14.62
C LYS A 276 17.19 -15.75 -14.90
N GLU A 277 17.52 -16.70 -14.04
CA GLU A 277 17.11 -18.11 -14.17
C GLU A 277 15.57 -18.26 -14.27
N ILE A 278 14.82 -17.54 -13.44
CA ILE A 278 13.36 -17.53 -13.51
C ILE A 278 12.86 -16.94 -14.82
N PHE A 279 13.43 -15.82 -15.25
CA PHE A 279 13.05 -15.15 -16.49
C PHE A 279 13.27 -16.07 -17.69
N ASP A 280 14.47 -16.61 -17.82
CA ASP A 280 14.88 -17.46 -18.95
C ASP A 280 14.04 -18.76 -19.00
N ARG A 281 13.84 -19.41 -17.84
CA ARG A 281 12.98 -20.62 -17.72
C ARG A 281 11.54 -20.37 -18.18
N ILE A 282 10.94 -19.22 -17.85
CA ILE A 282 9.55 -18.91 -18.22
C ILE A 282 9.46 -18.58 -19.71
N VAL A 283 10.44 -17.87 -20.25
CA VAL A 283 10.51 -17.57 -21.69
C VAL A 283 10.73 -18.83 -22.51
N ALA A 284 11.64 -19.73 -22.08
CA ALA A 284 11.87 -21.02 -22.71
C ALA A 284 10.62 -21.91 -22.78
N LYS A 285 9.69 -21.76 -21.82
CA LYS A 285 8.37 -22.41 -21.84
C LYS A 285 7.34 -21.73 -22.77
N GLY A 286 7.76 -20.84 -23.66
CA GLY A 286 6.90 -20.14 -24.62
C GLY A 286 5.99 -19.07 -24.01
N LYS A 287 6.20 -18.66 -22.74
CA LYS A 287 5.40 -17.59 -22.11
C LYS A 287 5.95 -16.22 -22.51
N SER A 288 5.06 -15.22 -22.53
CA SER A 288 5.46 -13.85 -22.90
C SER A 288 6.48 -13.28 -21.92
N LYS A 289 7.41 -12.45 -22.42
CA LYS A 289 8.42 -11.72 -21.61
C LYS A 289 7.80 -10.93 -20.47
N LYS A 290 6.58 -10.40 -20.65
CA LYS A 290 5.85 -9.67 -19.60
C LYS A 290 5.45 -10.57 -18.43
N VAL A 291 5.04 -11.81 -18.70
CA VAL A 291 4.74 -12.81 -17.64
C VAL A 291 6.00 -13.15 -16.87
N ALA A 292 7.12 -13.36 -17.59
CA ALA A 292 8.43 -13.63 -16.95
C ALA A 292 8.87 -12.46 -16.05
N LEU A 293 8.72 -11.20 -16.49
CA LEU A 293 9.03 -10.02 -15.67
C LEU A 293 8.17 -9.94 -14.40
N ILE A 294 6.88 -10.30 -14.48
CA ILE A 294 6.02 -10.35 -13.29
C ILE A 294 6.49 -11.41 -12.28
N ALA A 295 6.96 -12.57 -12.76
CA ALA A 295 7.54 -13.57 -11.88
C ALA A 295 8.85 -13.08 -11.23
N VAL A 296 9.67 -12.32 -11.97
CA VAL A 296 10.85 -11.63 -11.42
C VAL A 296 10.44 -10.62 -10.35
N CYS A 297 9.38 -9.82 -10.54
CA CYS A 297 8.86 -8.92 -9.49
C CYS A 297 8.53 -9.66 -8.20
N ASN A 298 7.86 -10.82 -8.32
CA ASN A 298 7.51 -11.65 -7.17
C ASN A 298 8.78 -12.18 -6.46
N LYS A 299 9.79 -12.65 -7.23
CA LYS A 299 11.07 -13.10 -6.66
C LYS A 299 11.83 -11.99 -5.96
N LEU A 300 11.92 -10.80 -6.56
CA LEU A 300 12.55 -9.64 -5.94
C LEU A 300 11.90 -9.26 -4.61
N LEU A 301 10.56 -9.26 -4.58
CA LEU A 301 9.82 -8.92 -3.36
C LEU A 301 10.05 -9.95 -2.26
N LYS A 302 10.10 -11.24 -2.60
CA LYS A 302 10.44 -12.32 -1.66
C LYS A 302 11.90 -12.22 -1.18
N GLN A 303 12.85 -11.85 -2.03
CA GLN A 303 14.24 -11.59 -1.62
C GLN A 303 14.31 -10.42 -0.64
N ALA A 304 13.67 -9.28 -0.96
CA ALA A 304 13.63 -8.12 -0.06
C ALA A 304 13.03 -8.47 1.30
N PHE A 305 11.93 -9.24 1.33
CA PHE A 305 11.31 -9.71 2.57
C PHE A 305 12.25 -10.63 3.37
N ALA A 306 12.90 -11.59 2.70
CA ALA A 306 13.83 -12.51 3.37
C ALA A 306 14.99 -11.76 4.02
N LEU A 307 15.61 -10.80 3.31
CA LEU A 307 16.70 -9.99 3.85
C LEU A 307 16.24 -9.05 4.97
N ALA A 308 15.01 -8.54 4.89
CA ALA A 308 14.44 -7.74 5.95
C ALA A 308 14.28 -8.54 7.25
N LYS A 309 13.84 -9.81 7.15
CA LYS A 309 13.60 -10.68 8.32
C LYS A 309 14.87 -11.37 8.84
N SER A 310 15.81 -11.74 7.97
CA SER A 310 17.03 -12.45 8.38
C SER A 310 18.15 -11.56 8.91
N GLY A 311 18.11 -10.26 8.64
CA GLY A 311 19.23 -9.36 8.98
C GLY A 311 20.44 -9.46 8.05
N LEU A 312 20.40 -10.34 7.06
CA LEU A 312 21.53 -10.60 6.16
C LEU A 312 21.54 -9.68 4.93
N LYS A 313 22.68 -9.54 4.28
CA LYS A 313 22.82 -8.91 2.96
C LYS A 313 22.58 -9.96 1.86
N TYR A 314 22.34 -9.49 0.63
CA TYR A 314 22.15 -10.37 -0.52
C TYR A 314 23.41 -11.19 -0.81
N ASP A 315 23.25 -12.51 -0.87
CA ASP A 315 24.28 -13.44 -1.33
C ASP A 315 23.90 -13.97 -2.72
N ARG A 316 24.81 -13.77 -3.68
CA ARG A 316 24.66 -14.24 -5.07
C ARG A 316 24.66 -15.76 -5.19
N ASN A 317 25.35 -16.43 -4.26
CA ASN A 317 25.54 -17.88 -4.26
C ASN A 317 24.59 -18.61 -3.31
N TYR A 318 23.67 -17.87 -2.65
CA TYR A 318 22.70 -18.46 -1.74
C TYR A 318 21.88 -19.55 -2.42
N ARG A 319 21.94 -20.77 -1.88
CA ARG A 319 21.09 -21.90 -2.24
C ARG A 319 20.09 -22.14 -1.11
N SER A 320 18.79 -22.25 -1.46
CA SER A 320 17.78 -22.57 -0.47
C SER A 320 17.98 -23.99 0.06
N VAL A 321 18.01 -24.13 1.38
CA VAL A 321 18.15 -25.44 2.05
C VAL A 321 16.98 -26.38 1.71
N LEU A 322 15.83 -25.82 1.35
CA LEU A 322 14.62 -26.59 0.96
C LEU A 322 14.77 -27.36 -0.39
N ASN A 323 15.81 -27.09 -1.18
CA ASN A 323 16.05 -27.81 -2.44
C ASN A 323 16.86 -29.12 -2.24
N ASN A 324 17.28 -29.44 -1.03
CA ASN A 324 18.07 -30.64 -0.72
C ASN A 324 17.22 -31.78 -0.09
N LEU A 325 15.91 -31.64 -0.09
CA LEU A 325 14.96 -32.64 0.46
C LEU A 325 14.08 -33.30 -0.61
N ASN A 326 14.50 -33.26 -1.89
CA ASN A 326 13.89 -34.04 -2.98
C ASN A 326 14.94 -34.94 -3.61
#